data_0b7385b1101d6d1e8b802e6c73f1678a
#
_entry.id   0b7385b1101d6d1e8b802e6c73f1678a
#
_cell.length_a   1.000
_cell.length_b   1.000
_cell.length_c   1.000
_cell.angle_alpha   90.00
_cell.angle_beta   90.00
_cell.angle_gamma   90.00
#
_symmetry.space_group_name_H-M   'P 1'
#
loop_
_entity.id
_entity.type
_entity.pdbx_description
1 polymer ?
#
loop_
_entity_poly.entity_id
_entity_poly.type
_entity_poly.pdbx_seq_one_letter_code
_entity_poly.pdbx_strand_id
1 'polypeptide(L)'
;VELPELKIADGVVSTAKLVVATAEEVKPQITADKFQRIIQEVQEADIRFLIQQATLRNSELKSQEMKDLHAAIKDADTTVNKAINKLEVAGYASPDGDVDLNTKLADARQAKSQKYLQKQLKKAKVDATIESNITAEDWDGFQKAMEASNIQDKELVLRVLSMYTDPEERETQIKNLSAVYKTIAEEVLPELR
;
A
#
# COMPACT_ATOMS: atom_id res chain seq x y z
N VAL A 1 -67.22 -42.17 57.90
CA VAL A 1 -67.66 -40.76 57.84
C VAL A 1 -66.78 -40.12 56.77
N GLU A 2 -67.35 -39.94 55.56
CA GLU A 2 -66.67 -39.14 54.53
C GLU A 2 -66.82 -37.66 54.90
N LEU A 3 -65.73 -36.98 55.03
CA LEU A 3 -65.75 -35.53 55.24
C LEU A 3 -65.99 -34.88 53.90
N PRO A 4 -66.80 -33.85 53.77
CA PRO A 4 -67.04 -33.16 52.51
C PRO A 4 -65.74 -32.44 52.09
N GLU A 5 -65.41 -32.53 50.81
CA GLU A 5 -64.29 -31.74 50.26
C GLU A 5 -64.58 -30.25 50.42
N LEU A 6 -63.77 -29.61 51.22
CA LEU A 6 -63.80 -28.16 51.36
C LEU A 6 -62.78 -27.53 50.38
N LYS A 7 -63.26 -26.84 49.38
CA LYS A 7 -62.42 -26.08 48.47
C LYS A 7 -61.83 -24.88 49.19
N ILE A 8 -60.59 -24.91 49.45
CA ILE A 8 -59.85 -23.88 50.26
C ILE A 8 -59.45 -22.67 49.42
N ALA A 9 -59.06 -22.88 48.16
CA ALA A 9 -58.75 -21.82 47.23
C ALA A 9 -58.67 -22.31 45.80
N ASP A 10 -58.96 -21.43 44.86
CA ASP A 10 -58.65 -21.64 43.45
C ASP A 10 -57.23 -21.21 43.20
N GLY A 11 -56.33 -22.17 42.98
CA GLY A 11 -54.96 -21.86 42.59
C GLY A 11 -54.92 -21.51 41.08
N VAL A 12 -54.38 -20.37 40.78
CA VAL A 12 -54.19 -19.97 39.38
C VAL A 12 -52.85 -20.53 38.91
N VAL A 13 -52.92 -21.63 38.15
CA VAL A 13 -51.73 -22.14 37.44
C VAL A 13 -51.65 -21.41 36.09
N SER A 14 -51.38 -20.12 36.12
CA SER A 14 -51.34 -19.31 34.91
C SER A 14 -49.93 -18.72 34.63
N THR A 15 -48.92 -19.11 35.41
CA THR A 15 -47.56 -18.56 35.24
C THR A 15 -47.05 -18.78 33.83
N ALA A 16 -47.23 -19.98 33.27
CA ALA A 16 -46.82 -20.25 31.91
C ALA A 16 -47.61 -19.42 30.87
N LYS A 17 -48.93 -19.24 31.09
CA LYS A 17 -49.80 -18.42 30.22
C LYS A 17 -49.44 -16.93 30.36
N LEU A 18 -49.12 -16.48 31.55
CA LEU A 18 -48.70 -15.10 31.81
C LEU A 18 -47.34 -14.82 31.16
N VAL A 19 -46.38 -15.71 31.27
CA VAL A 19 -45.06 -15.61 30.62
C VAL A 19 -45.23 -15.56 29.10
N VAL A 20 -46.06 -16.39 28.51
CA VAL A 20 -46.32 -16.36 27.06
C VAL A 20 -47.04 -15.06 26.65
N ALA A 21 -47.98 -14.58 27.47
CA ALA A 21 -48.75 -13.36 27.16
C ALA A 21 -47.93 -12.08 27.36
N THR A 22 -46.94 -12.10 28.24
CA THR A 22 -46.09 -10.95 28.54
C THR A 22 -44.69 -11.04 27.91
N ALA A 23 -44.37 -12.17 27.24
CA ALA A 23 -43.16 -12.30 26.49
C ALA A 23 -43.17 -11.33 25.30
N GLU A 24 -42.31 -10.33 25.34
CA GLU A 24 -42.07 -9.48 24.17
C GLU A 24 -41.48 -10.34 23.05
N GLU A 25 -42.02 -10.17 21.85
CA GLU A 25 -41.40 -10.78 20.65
C GLU A 25 -39.98 -10.31 20.52
N VAL A 26 -39.01 -11.19 20.72
CA VAL A 26 -37.63 -10.90 20.48
C VAL A 26 -37.43 -10.69 18.98
N LYS A 27 -37.39 -9.44 18.54
CA LYS A 27 -37.09 -9.10 17.17
C LYS A 27 -35.61 -9.38 16.94
N PRO A 28 -35.26 -10.30 16.04
CA PRO A 28 -33.85 -10.52 15.70
C PRO A 28 -33.26 -9.23 15.15
N GLN A 29 -32.20 -8.71 15.77
CA GLN A 29 -31.43 -7.62 15.21
C GLN A 29 -30.36 -8.20 14.27
N ILE A 30 -30.54 -7.94 12.99
CA ILE A 30 -29.58 -8.28 11.98
C ILE A 30 -28.73 -7.00 11.78
N THR A 31 -27.49 -7.02 12.23
CA THR A 31 -26.51 -5.98 11.94
C THR A 31 -25.53 -6.48 10.90
N ALA A 32 -25.20 -5.61 9.94
CA ALA A 32 -24.14 -5.94 9.00
C ALA A 32 -22.83 -6.10 9.78
N ASP A 33 -22.19 -7.25 9.64
CA ASP A 33 -20.86 -7.47 10.16
C ASP A 33 -19.79 -6.95 9.18
N LYS A 34 -18.54 -6.93 9.61
CA LYS A 34 -17.40 -6.55 8.77
C LYS A 34 -16.80 -7.75 8.03
N PHE A 35 -17.55 -8.81 7.86
CA PHE A 35 -17.09 -10.01 7.18
C PHE A 35 -16.74 -9.68 5.71
N GLN A 36 -15.52 -9.96 5.34
CA GLN A 36 -15.04 -9.89 3.95
C GLN A 36 -14.63 -11.30 3.52
N ARG A 37 -15.26 -11.80 2.48
CA ARG A 37 -14.91 -13.12 1.92
C ARG A 37 -13.52 -13.13 1.28
N ILE A 38 -13.09 -11.99 0.73
CA ILE A 38 -11.79 -11.78 0.09
C ILE A 38 -11.19 -10.54 0.71
N ILE A 39 -10.01 -10.69 1.28
CA ILE A 39 -9.21 -9.59 1.80
C ILE A 39 -8.07 -9.38 0.80
N GLN A 40 -7.89 -8.14 0.34
CA GLN A 40 -6.75 -7.76 -0.49
C GLN A 40 -5.65 -7.23 0.42
N GLU A 41 -4.47 -7.85 0.32
CA GLU A 41 -3.25 -7.40 0.97
C GLU A 41 -2.33 -6.82 -0.10
N VAL A 42 -1.74 -5.66 0.17
CA VAL A 42 -0.76 -5.02 -0.71
C VAL A 42 0.60 -5.10 -0.03
N GLN A 43 1.59 -5.59 -0.75
CA GLN A 43 2.97 -5.63 -0.32
C GLN A 43 3.81 -4.79 -1.28
N GLU A 44 4.44 -3.76 -0.76
CA GLU A 44 5.32 -2.86 -1.53
C GLU A 44 6.78 -3.08 -1.12
N ALA A 45 7.68 -2.88 -2.05
CA ALA A 45 9.12 -2.92 -1.79
C ALA A 45 9.86 -2.03 -2.78
N ASP A 46 10.70 -1.17 -2.25
CA ASP A 46 11.50 -0.22 -3.03
C ASP A 46 12.93 -0.72 -3.25
N ILE A 47 13.45 -0.47 -4.43
CA ILE A 47 14.85 -0.69 -4.79
C ILE A 47 15.45 0.63 -5.23
N ARG A 48 16.32 1.19 -4.41
CA ARG A 48 16.99 2.44 -4.71
C ARG A 48 18.26 2.22 -5.54
N PHE A 49 18.45 3.06 -6.53
CA PHE A 49 19.57 2.99 -7.45
C PHE A 49 20.56 4.15 -7.18
N LEU A 50 21.79 3.98 -7.59
CA LEU A 50 22.74 5.09 -7.60
C LEU A 50 22.41 6.05 -8.74
N ILE A 51 22.89 7.30 -8.60
CA ILE A 51 22.71 8.34 -9.61
C ILE A 51 23.13 7.82 -11.00
N GLN A 52 22.29 8.06 -12.00
CA GLN A 52 22.50 7.64 -13.39
C GLN A 52 22.81 6.14 -13.58
N GLN A 53 22.40 5.29 -12.64
CA GLN A 53 22.61 3.85 -12.70
C GLN A 53 21.30 3.09 -12.62
N ALA A 54 21.30 1.90 -13.24
CA ALA A 54 20.20 0.92 -13.14
C ALA A 54 20.74 -0.43 -12.63
N THR A 55 21.81 -0.45 -11.86
CA THR A 55 22.41 -1.67 -11.33
C THR A 55 21.77 -2.02 -10.00
N LEU A 56 21.20 -3.22 -9.91
CA LEU A 56 20.63 -3.75 -8.66
C LEU A 56 21.75 -4.01 -7.66
N ARG A 57 21.70 -3.33 -6.52
CA ARG A 57 22.68 -3.51 -5.45
C ARG A 57 22.24 -4.61 -4.49
N ASN A 58 23.18 -5.42 -4.04
CA ASN A 58 22.89 -6.49 -3.09
C ASN A 58 22.37 -5.97 -1.73
N SER A 59 22.73 -4.74 -1.34
CA SER A 59 22.19 -4.08 -0.14
C SER A 59 20.68 -3.90 -0.24
N GLU A 60 20.22 -3.33 -1.35
CA GLU A 60 18.79 -3.10 -1.61
C GLU A 60 18.00 -4.41 -1.67
N LEU A 61 18.54 -5.41 -2.39
CA LEU A 61 17.91 -6.72 -2.50
C LEU A 61 17.84 -7.50 -1.17
N LYS A 62 18.51 -7.03 -0.13
CA LYS A 62 18.49 -7.59 1.23
C LYS A 62 17.76 -6.68 2.23
N SER A 63 17.13 -5.61 1.77
CA SER A 63 16.30 -4.75 2.61
C SER A 63 15.19 -5.54 3.31
N GLN A 64 14.60 -4.99 4.34
CA GLN A 64 13.50 -5.66 5.03
C GLN A 64 12.28 -5.77 4.12
N GLU A 65 11.95 -4.72 3.37
CA GLU A 65 10.85 -4.70 2.40
C GLU A 65 10.98 -5.80 1.36
N MET A 66 12.19 -5.98 0.79
CA MET A 66 12.46 -7.06 -0.16
C MET A 66 12.35 -8.45 0.46
N LYS A 67 12.71 -8.61 1.72
CA LYS A 67 12.51 -9.88 2.44
C LYS A 67 11.04 -10.17 2.66
N ASP A 68 10.27 -9.15 3.05
CA ASP A 68 8.84 -9.27 3.27
C ASP A 68 8.10 -9.59 1.97
N LEU A 69 8.48 -8.94 0.85
CA LEU A 69 7.99 -9.26 -0.48
C LEU A 69 8.29 -10.73 -0.86
N HIS A 70 9.52 -11.19 -0.63
CA HIS A 70 9.88 -12.60 -0.90
C HIS A 70 9.11 -13.58 -0.01
N ALA A 71 8.86 -13.22 1.24
CA ALA A 71 8.06 -14.02 2.15
C ALA A 71 6.60 -14.09 1.67
N ALA A 72 6.02 -12.97 1.23
CA ALA A 72 4.67 -12.90 0.68
C ALA A 72 4.53 -13.75 -0.60
N ILE A 73 5.50 -13.68 -1.51
CA ILE A 73 5.52 -14.53 -2.73
C ILE A 73 5.57 -16.01 -2.36
N LYS A 74 6.40 -16.39 -1.39
CA LYS A 74 6.52 -17.78 -0.96
C LYS A 74 5.26 -18.25 -0.23
N ASP A 75 4.65 -17.42 0.59
CA ASP A 75 3.43 -17.73 1.32
C ASP A 75 2.24 -17.98 0.38
N ALA A 76 2.16 -17.23 -0.73
CA ALA A 76 1.16 -17.46 -1.77
C ALA A 76 1.28 -18.82 -2.48
N ASP A 77 2.49 -19.41 -2.55
CA ASP A 77 2.70 -20.78 -3.08
C ASP A 77 2.31 -21.86 -2.07
N THR A 78 2.52 -21.58 -0.77
CA THR A 78 2.38 -22.59 0.28
C THR A 78 1.01 -22.60 0.97
N THR A 79 0.24 -21.51 0.86
CA THR A 79 -1.02 -21.31 1.58
C THR A 79 -2.22 -21.46 0.63
N VAL A 80 -3.08 -22.45 0.87
CA VAL A 80 -4.20 -22.82 -0.01
C VAL A 80 -5.18 -21.68 -0.31
N ASN A 81 -5.31 -20.72 0.60
CA ASN A 81 -6.29 -19.62 0.48
C ASN A 81 -5.64 -18.28 0.08
N LYS A 82 -4.38 -18.29 -0.35
CA LYS A 82 -3.68 -17.09 -0.82
C LYS A 82 -3.37 -17.22 -2.31
N ALA A 83 -3.56 -16.12 -3.03
CA ALA A 83 -3.19 -16.05 -4.44
C ALA A 83 -2.65 -14.65 -4.74
N ILE A 84 -1.68 -14.58 -5.63
CA ILE A 84 -1.18 -13.32 -6.15
C ILE A 84 -2.08 -12.92 -7.31
N ASN A 85 -2.87 -11.86 -7.13
CA ASN A 85 -3.77 -11.37 -8.15
C ASN A 85 -3.06 -10.48 -9.17
N LYS A 86 -2.15 -9.63 -8.69
CA LYS A 86 -1.43 -8.65 -9.51
C LYS A 86 -0.02 -8.47 -8.97
N LEU A 87 0.93 -8.38 -9.88
CA LEU A 87 2.28 -7.91 -9.62
C LEU A 87 2.57 -6.74 -10.53
N GLU A 88 3.12 -5.68 -9.98
CA GLU A 88 3.48 -4.49 -10.72
C GLU A 88 4.94 -4.13 -10.44
N VAL A 89 5.67 -3.76 -11.49
CA VAL A 89 7.03 -3.26 -11.39
C VAL A 89 7.07 -1.90 -12.08
N ALA A 90 7.29 -0.86 -11.29
CA ALA A 90 7.46 0.49 -11.78
C ALA A 90 8.93 0.90 -11.75
N GLY A 91 9.40 1.54 -12.81
CA GLY A 91 10.71 2.15 -12.88
C GLY A 91 10.58 3.66 -12.83
N TYR A 92 11.31 4.28 -11.90
CA TYR A 92 11.29 5.71 -11.68
C TYR A 92 12.65 6.32 -11.95
N ALA A 93 12.67 7.55 -12.45
CA ALA A 93 13.82 8.41 -12.43
C ALA A 93 13.48 9.73 -11.71
N SER A 94 14.44 10.26 -10.98
CA SER A 94 14.29 11.56 -10.33
C SER A 94 14.16 12.67 -11.38
N PRO A 95 13.37 13.73 -11.09
CA PRO A 95 13.06 14.78 -12.07
C PRO A 95 14.21 15.77 -12.29
N ASP A 96 15.45 15.32 -12.10
CA ASP A 96 16.65 16.11 -12.34
C ASP A 96 17.36 15.64 -13.61
N GLY A 97 17.51 16.51 -14.59
CA GLY A 97 18.24 16.23 -15.83
C GLY A 97 17.35 16.07 -17.06
N ASP A 98 17.96 15.56 -18.12
CA ASP A 98 17.32 15.42 -19.42
C ASP A 98 16.26 14.30 -19.43
N VAL A 99 15.07 14.61 -19.96
CA VAL A 99 13.90 13.69 -20.01
C VAL A 99 14.20 12.41 -20.79
N ASP A 100 14.95 12.50 -21.90
CA ASP A 100 15.31 11.34 -22.71
C ASP A 100 16.27 10.40 -21.96
N LEU A 101 17.19 11.00 -21.18
CA LEU A 101 18.09 10.23 -20.32
C LEU A 101 17.29 9.55 -19.19
N ASN A 102 16.41 10.30 -18.55
CA ASN A 102 15.57 9.80 -17.46
C ASN A 102 14.61 8.72 -17.94
N THR A 103 14.04 8.84 -19.13
CA THR A 103 13.21 7.80 -19.75
C THR A 103 13.99 6.49 -19.93
N LYS A 104 15.19 6.56 -20.51
CA LYS A 104 16.06 5.38 -20.68
C LYS A 104 16.48 4.76 -19.34
N LEU A 105 16.70 5.62 -18.34
CA LEU A 105 17.09 5.19 -17.00
C LEU A 105 15.95 4.48 -16.29
N ALA A 106 14.74 5.05 -16.32
CA ALA A 106 13.55 4.46 -15.75
C ALA A 106 13.21 3.10 -16.41
N ASP A 107 13.28 3.03 -17.74
CA ASP A 107 13.10 1.78 -18.49
C ASP A 107 14.15 0.71 -18.10
N ALA A 108 15.42 1.08 -18.02
CA ALA A 108 16.48 0.16 -17.61
C ALA A 108 16.33 -0.32 -16.16
N ARG A 109 15.88 0.52 -15.24
CA ARG A 109 15.59 0.18 -13.85
C ARG A 109 14.40 -0.79 -13.78
N GLN A 110 13.31 -0.46 -14.47
CA GLN A 110 12.13 -1.31 -14.57
C GLN A 110 12.49 -2.69 -15.12
N ALA A 111 13.18 -2.75 -16.27
CA ALA A 111 13.53 -4.02 -16.92
C ALA A 111 14.40 -4.92 -16.04
N LYS A 112 15.36 -4.35 -15.30
CA LYS A 112 16.22 -5.13 -14.39
C LYS A 112 15.46 -5.60 -13.15
N SER A 113 14.60 -4.76 -12.58
CA SER A 113 13.75 -5.12 -11.45
C SER A 113 12.74 -6.20 -11.84
N GLN A 114 12.12 -6.10 -13.01
CA GLN A 114 11.22 -7.11 -13.55
C GLN A 114 11.93 -8.45 -13.76
N LYS A 115 13.12 -8.44 -14.37
CA LYS A 115 13.91 -9.66 -14.55
C LYS A 115 14.30 -10.31 -13.22
N TYR A 116 14.62 -9.52 -12.23
CA TYR A 116 14.89 -10.01 -10.88
C TYR A 116 13.64 -10.67 -10.28
N LEU A 117 12.49 -9.99 -10.32
CA LEU A 117 11.22 -10.51 -9.78
C LEU A 117 10.79 -11.79 -10.49
N GLN A 118 10.87 -11.84 -11.83
CA GLN A 118 10.60 -13.06 -12.61
C GLN A 118 11.46 -14.26 -12.15
N LYS A 119 12.72 -14.01 -11.82
CA LYS A 119 13.61 -15.05 -11.29
C LYS A 119 13.17 -15.51 -9.89
N GLN A 120 12.67 -14.63 -9.04
CA GLN A 120 12.16 -15.01 -7.73
C GLN A 120 10.85 -15.80 -7.85
N LEU A 121 9.92 -15.39 -8.70
CA LEU A 121 8.68 -16.13 -8.98
C LEU A 121 8.96 -17.55 -9.48
N LYS A 122 9.88 -17.69 -10.43
CA LYS A 122 10.29 -19.02 -10.93
C LYS A 122 10.89 -19.91 -9.83
N LYS A 123 11.67 -19.33 -8.90
CA LYS A 123 12.19 -20.07 -7.76
C LYS A 123 11.11 -20.50 -6.77
N ALA A 124 10.11 -19.65 -6.56
CA ALA A 124 8.95 -19.92 -5.73
C ALA A 124 7.88 -20.76 -6.44
N LYS A 125 8.07 -21.11 -7.72
CA LYS A 125 7.10 -21.84 -8.58
C LYS A 125 5.73 -21.15 -8.69
N VAL A 126 5.70 -19.84 -8.51
CA VAL A 126 4.50 -19.01 -8.63
C VAL A 126 4.38 -18.54 -10.08
N ASP A 127 3.23 -18.82 -10.70
CA ASP A 127 2.90 -18.30 -12.02
C ASP A 127 2.03 -17.05 -11.84
N ALA A 128 2.62 -15.89 -12.14
CA ALA A 128 1.93 -14.61 -12.05
C ALA A 128 2.41 -13.67 -13.15
N THR A 129 1.46 -12.92 -13.72
CA THR A 129 1.76 -11.91 -14.72
C THR A 129 2.30 -10.65 -14.04
N ILE A 130 3.39 -10.12 -14.59
CA ILE A 130 3.97 -8.85 -14.12
C ILE A 130 3.56 -7.74 -15.08
N GLU A 131 2.84 -6.76 -14.59
CA GLU A 131 2.62 -5.48 -15.27
C GLU A 131 3.81 -4.55 -15.00
N SER A 132 4.13 -3.70 -15.97
CA SER A 132 5.28 -2.81 -15.86
C SER A 132 4.95 -1.41 -16.33
N ASN A 133 5.41 -0.43 -15.56
CA ASN A 133 5.26 1.00 -15.82
C ASN A 133 6.61 1.70 -15.70
N ILE A 134 6.73 2.84 -16.38
CA ILE A 134 7.88 3.74 -16.22
C ILE A 134 7.39 5.16 -15.97
N THR A 135 8.13 5.89 -15.14
CA THR A 135 7.95 7.31 -14.87
C THR A 135 9.31 7.99 -15.06
N ALA A 136 9.47 8.71 -16.17
CA ALA A 136 10.73 9.34 -16.53
C ALA A 136 11.13 10.48 -15.57
N GLU A 137 10.13 11.15 -15.01
CA GLU A 137 10.29 12.24 -14.05
C GLU A 137 9.25 12.07 -12.94
N ASP A 138 9.71 11.60 -11.80
CA ASP A 138 8.84 11.34 -10.64
C ASP A 138 8.61 12.61 -9.82
N TRP A 139 7.83 13.53 -10.37
CA TRP A 139 7.45 14.76 -9.69
C TRP A 139 6.54 14.51 -8.48
N ASP A 140 5.72 13.48 -8.51
CA ASP A 140 4.85 13.12 -7.39
C ASP A 140 5.66 12.55 -6.21
N GLY A 141 6.62 11.68 -6.51
CA GLY A 141 7.58 11.20 -5.51
C GLY A 141 8.44 12.32 -4.97
N PHE A 142 8.90 13.24 -5.84
CA PHE A 142 9.64 14.42 -5.41
C PHE A 142 8.84 15.29 -4.45
N GLN A 143 7.57 15.57 -4.75
CA GLN A 143 6.70 16.34 -3.87
C GLN A 143 6.57 15.66 -2.49
N LYS A 144 6.27 14.37 -2.46
CA LYS A 144 6.16 13.59 -1.21
C LYS A 144 7.46 13.61 -0.40
N ALA A 145 8.59 13.42 -1.06
CA ALA A 145 9.90 13.46 -0.41
C ALA A 145 10.21 14.86 0.16
N MET A 146 9.85 15.93 -0.57
CA MET A 146 9.96 17.30 -0.07
C MET A 146 9.06 17.56 1.14
N GLU A 147 7.80 17.11 1.10
CA GLU A 147 6.87 17.22 2.23
C GLU A 147 7.39 16.53 3.49
N ALA A 148 8.00 15.36 3.33
CA ALA A 148 8.58 14.59 4.43
C ALA A 148 9.93 15.14 4.91
N SER A 149 10.62 15.96 4.10
CA SER A 149 11.95 16.50 4.43
C SER A 149 11.90 17.55 5.54
N ASN A 150 13.06 17.76 6.19
CA ASN A 150 13.26 18.84 7.15
C ASN A 150 14.02 20.03 6.55
N ILE A 151 14.05 20.14 5.22
CA ILE A 151 14.75 21.24 4.54
C ILE A 151 14.06 22.56 4.92
N GLN A 152 14.90 23.54 5.30
CA GLN A 152 14.46 24.91 5.45
C GLN A 152 13.93 25.38 4.09
N ASP A 153 12.97 26.20 3.99
CA ASP A 153 12.40 26.69 2.72
C ASP A 153 11.70 25.63 1.84
N LYS A 154 11.38 24.43 2.35
CA LYS A 154 10.63 23.42 1.61
C LYS A 154 9.29 23.95 1.06
N GLU A 155 8.62 24.83 1.81
CA GLU A 155 7.36 25.45 1.40
C GLU A 155 7.52 26.29 0.13
N LEU A 156 8.70 26.88 -0.09
CA LEU A 156 8.98 27.62 -1.31
C LEU A 156 9.06 26.69 -2.52
N VAL A 157 9.69 25.53 -2.35
CA VAL A 157 9.79 24.51 -3.41
C VAL A 157 8.41 23.91 -3.70
N LEU A 158 7.63 23.57 -2.66
CA LEU A 158 6.26 23.07 -2.83
C LEU A 158 5.35 24.07 -3.54
N ARG A 159 5.55 25.36 -3.28
CA ARG A 159 4.84 26.42 -4.00
C ARG A 159 5.23 26.46 -5.47
N VAL A 160 6.51 26.32 -5.81
CA VAL A 160 6.97 26.24 -7.22
C VAL A 160 6.29 25.06 -7.90
N LEU A 161 6.24 23.88 -7.27
CA LEU A 161 5.56 22.71 -7.82
C LEU A 161 4.07 22.95 -8.08
N SER A 162 3.41 23.72 -7.23
CA SER A 162 2.00 24.05 -7.41
C SER A 162 1.72 25.10 -8.48
N MET A 163 2.67 25.99 -8.73
CA MET A 163 2.52 27.10 -9.68
C MET A 163 2.82 26.71 -11.13
N TYR A 164 3.77 25.82 -11.32
CA TYR A 164 4.23 25.40 -12.63
C TYR A 164 3.79 23.96 -12.90
N THR A 165 3.16 23.72 -14.04
CA THR A 165 2.73 22.38 -14.47
C THR A 165 3.69 21.77 -15.47
N ASP A 166 4.43 22.61 -16.18
CA ASP A 166 5.45 22.18 -17.13
C ASP A 166 6.71 21.67 -16.42
N PRO A 167 7.20 20.46 -16.73
CA PRO A 167 8.35 19.87 -16.07
C PRO A 167 9.64 20.68 -16.22
N GLU A 168 9.92 21.20 -17.41
CA GLU A 168 11.14 21.98 -17.68
C GLU A 168 11.12 23.31 -16.93
N GLU A 169 9.94 23.94 -16.86
CA GLU A 169 9.76 25.15 -16.06
C GLU A 169 9.95 24.86 -14.56
N ARG A 170 9.35 23.78 -14.05
CA ARG A 170 9.55 23.33 -12.65
C ARG A 170 11.02 23.17 -12.32
N GLU A 171 11.73 22.40 -13.14
CA GLU A 171 13.16 22.15 -12.93
C GLU A 171 13.96 23.45 -12.93
N THR A 172 13.70 24.33 -13.91
CA THR A 172 14.37 25.63 -14.03
C THR A 172 14.11 26.51 -12.81
N GLN A 173 12.88 26.61 -12.34
CA GLN A 173 12.53 27.43 -11.19
C GLN A 173 13.13 26.88 -9.90
N ILE A 174 13.15 25.57 -9.71
CA ILE A 174 13.77 24.93 -8.54
C ILE A 174 15.30 25.12 -8.56
N LYS A 175 15.93 24.98 -9.73
CA LYS A 175 17.39 25.26 -9.90
C LYS A 175 17.74 26.72 -9.62
N ASN A 176 16.85 27.66 -9.96
CA ASN A 176 17.04 29.08 -9.65
C ASN A 176 17.04 29.38 -8.14
N LEU A 177 16.48 28.48 -7.31
CA LEU A 177 16.61 28.52 -5.87
C LEU A 177 17.96 27.95 -5.41
N SER A 178 19.05 28.48 -5.91
CA SER A 178 20.40 27.87 -5.88
C SER A 178 20.88 27.39 -4.51
N ALA A 179 20.56 28.09 -3.43
CA ALA A 179 20.93 27.68 -2.08
C ALA A 179 20.12 26.43 -1.61
N VAL A 180 18.84 26.39 -1.95
CA VAL A 180 17.93 25.28 -1.59
C VAL A 180 18.19 24.09 -2.49
N TYR A 181 18.44 24.31 -3.80
CA TYR A 181 18.68 23.24 -4.76
C TYR A 181 19.84 22.33 -4.39
N LYS A 182 20.92 22.90 -3.86
CA LYS A 182 22.05 22.10 -3.40
C LYS A 182 21.65 21.12 -2.29
N THR A 183 20.89 21.59 -1.33
CA THR A 183 20.37 20.74 -0.24
C THR A 183 19.40 19.69 -0.77
N ILE A 184 18.52 20.05 -1.72
CA ILE A 184 17.62 19.11 -2.40
C ILE A 184 18.41 18.00 -3.10
N ALA A 185 19.48 18.34 -3.81
CA ALA A 185 20.31 17.38 -4.53
C ALA A 185 21.05 16.41 -3.59
N GLU A 186 21.38 16.85 -2.39
CA GLU A 186 22.09 16.05 -1.38
C GLU A 186 21.15 15.22 -0.50
N GLU A 187 19.97 15.72 -0.16
CA GLU A 187 19.07 15.12 0.84
C GLU A 187 17.80 14.49 0.26
N VAL A 188 17.19 15.07 -0.78
CA VAL A 188 15.91 14.63 -1.32
C VAL A 188 16.07 13.73 -2.54
N LEU A 189 16.82 14.17 -3.54
CA LEU A 189 16.98 13.39 -4.78
C LEU A 189 17.56 11.98 -4.58
N PRO A 190 18.42 11.68 -3.60
CA PRO A 190 18.86 10.32 -3.34
C PRO A 190 17.76 9.37 -2.91
N GLU A 191 16.69 9.87 -2.27
CA GLU A 191 15.54 9.07 -1.85
C GLU A 191 14.66 8.61 -3.03
N LEU A 192 14.76 9.30 -4.18
CA LEU A 192 14.01 9.05 -5.42
C LEU A 192 14.76 8.20 -6.45
N ARG A 193 15.96 7.77 -6.13
CA ARG A 193 16.86 7.10 -7.10
C ARG A 193 16.85 5.58 -6.96
#